data_e0a1ff0381778ca54a24901b7348751a
#
_entry.id   e0a1ff0381778ca54a24901b7348751a
#
_cell.length_a   1.000
_cell.length_b   1.000
_cell.length_c   1.000
_cell.angle_alpha   90.00
_cell.angle_beta   90.00
_cell.angle_gamma   90.00
#
_symmetry.space_group_name_H-M   'P 1'
#
loop_
_entity.id
_entity.type
_entity.pdbx_description
1 polymer ?
#
loop_
_entity_poly.entity_id
_entity_poly.type
_entity_poly.pdbx_seq_one_letter_code
_entity_poly.pdbx_strand_id
1 'polypeptide(L)'
;RAVSLLVLIHIINSKGNPAFKMTWTLCVLVFPVVGSLFYLFVQFQIGTRFLKARLAELKIETDPYMQQDQEIVEAIWASKSANAHLSYFLSHQVGFPTYRNTAVKYFPLGEDKFASMVQELKKAKKFIFMEYFIVEEGYMWETILDILKEKAAEGVEVRFMYDGMCAISMLPYDYPELIRSYGIQCKMSNKITPFLS
;
A
#
# COMPACT_ATOMS: atom_id res chain seq x y z
N ARG A 1 1.87 41.10 -3.59
CA ARG A 1 2.52 41.21 -2.23
C ARG A 1 1.52 40.87 -1.11
N ALA A 2 0.29 41.40 -1.13
CA ALA A 2 -0.73 41.05 -0.12
C ALA A 2 -1.01 39.53 -0.06
N VAL A 3 -1.17 38.88 -1.23
CA VAL A 3 -1.39 37.44 -1.32
C VAL A 3 -0.22 36.64 -0.72
N SER A 4 1.02 37.06 -1.01
CA SER A 4 2.23 36.36 -0.46
C SER A 4 2.30 36.48 1.06
N LEU A 5 1.87 37.62 1.62
CA LEU A 5 1.80 37.81 3.07
C LEU A 5 0.75 36.88 3.71
N LEU A 6 -0.43 36.77 3.08
CA LEU A 6 -1.48 35.85 3.55
C LEU A 6 -1.02 34.39 3.48
N VAL A 7 -0.33 34.00 2.40
CA VAL A 7 0.24 32.66 2.25
C VAL A 7 1.30 32.39 3.33
N LEU A 8 2.16 33.34 3.65
CA LEU A 8 3.15 33.21 4.73
C LEU A 8 2.49 32.99 6.09
N ILE A 9 1.47 33.80 6.40
CA ILE A 9 0.70 33.65 7.65
C ILE A 9 0.04 32.26 7.70
N HIS A 10 -0.51 31.80 6.58
CA HIS A 10 -1.09 30.46 6.50
C HIS A 10 -0.05 29.36 6.72
N ILE A 11 1.14 29.43 6.10
CA ILE A 11 2.22 28.46 6.26
C ILE A 11 2.66 28.38 7.74
N ILE A 12 2.86 29.52 8.37
CA ILE A 12 3.32 29.58 9.78
C ILE A 12 2.29 28.95 10.72
N ASN A 13 1.00 29.23 10.51
CA ASN A 13 -0.09 28.72 11.36
C ASN A 13 -0.56 27.30 11.00
N SER A 14 -0.10 26.71 9.88
CA SER A 14 -0.51 25.35 9.48
C SER A 14 0.02 24.29 10.48
N LYS A 15 -0.75 23.20 10.64
CA LYS A 15 -0.31 22.03 11.40
C LYS A 15 0.53 21.14 10.47
N GLY A 16 1.83 21.34 10.43
CA GLY A 16 2.71 20.57 9.56
C GLY A 16 4.12 20.43 10.15
N ASN A 17 4.94 19.58 9.50
CA ASN A 17 6.34 19.41 9.87
C ASN A 17 7.09 20.77 9.79
N PRO A 18 7.79 21.20 10.85
CA PRO A 18 8.52 22.46 10.87
C PRO A 18 9.52 22.63 9.73
N ALA A 19 10.20 21.58 9.29
CA ALA A 19 11.15 21.64 8.19
C ALA A 19 10.47 22.05 6.87
N PHE A 20 9.30 21.47 6.57
CA PHE A 20 8.52 21.87 5.38
C PHE A 20 8.02 23.32 5.48
N LYS A 21 7.57 23.75 6.66
CA LYS A 21 7.18 25.16 6.88
C LYS A 21 8.32 26.11 6.59
N MET A 22 9.52 25.84 7.12
CA MET A 22 10.70 26.66 6.88
C MET A 22 11.05 26.72 5.40
N THR A 23 11.07 25.58 4.71
CA THR A 23 11.37 25.50 3.26
C THR A 23 10.38 26.36 2.47
N TRP A 24 9.08 26.18 2.68
CA TRP A 24 8.06 26.96 1.97
C TRP A 24 8.09 28.44 2.33
N THR A 25 8.34 28.79 3.60
CA THR A 25 8.51 30.20 4.01
C THR A 25 9.66 30.84 3.25
N LEU A 26 10.82 30.16 3.16
CA LEU A 26 11.96 30.64 2.40
C LEU A 26 11.62 30.81 0.91
N CYS A 27 10.99 29.84 0.29
CA CYS A 27 10.56 29.92 -1.11
C CYS A 27 9.65 31.14 -1.38
N VAL A 28 8.67 31.40 -0.49
CA VAL A 28 7.74 32.52 -0.64
C VAL A 28 8.41 33.86 -0.34
N LEU A 29 9.39 33.91 0.57
CA LEU A 29 10.16 35.13 0.85
C LEU A 29 11.07 35.53 -0.31
N VAL A 30 11.77 34.57 -0.92
CA VAL A 30 12.70 34.82 -2.03
C VAL A 30 11.94 35.12 -3.32
N PHE A 31 10.86 34.38 -3.59
CA PHE A 31 10.03 34.52 -4.79
C PHE A 31 8.55 34.72 -4.42
N PRO A 32 8.15 35.94 -4.00
CA PRO A 32 6.83 36.15 -3.40
C PRO A 32 5.66 35.70 -4.26
N VAL A 33 5.68 36.00 -5.56
CA VAL A 33 4.58 35.65 -6.47
C VAL A 33 4.68 34.17 -6.87
N VAL A 34 5.81 33.74 -7.42
CA VAL A 34 6.01 32.38 -7.94
C VAL A 34 5.96 31.36 -6.80
N GLY A 35 6.64 31.62 -5.69
CA GLY A 35 6.64 30.76 -4.50
C GLY A 35 5.25 30.61 -3.90
N SER A 36 4.46 31.70 -3.83
CA SER A 36 3.08 31.61 -3.35
C SER A 36 2.19 30.78 -4.26
N LEU A 37 2.27 31.00 -5.59
CA LEU A 37 1.51 30.22 -6.56
C LEU A 37 1.90 28.73 -6.53
N PHE A 38 3.19 28.46 -6.45
CA PHE A 38 3.70 27.10 -6.38
C PHE A 38 3.29 26.40 -5.07
N TYR A 39 3.38 27.11 -3.94
CA TYR A 39 2.86 26.59 -2.66
C TYR A 39 1.37 26.25 -2.75
N LEU A 40 0.55 27.14 -3.26
CA LEU A 40 -0.89 26.92 -3.42
C LEU A 40 -1.16 25.74 -4.37
N PHE A 41 -0.46 25.64 -5.49
CA PHE A 41 -0.58 24.54 -6.43
C PHE A 41 -0.30 23.20 -5.75
N VAL A 42 0.81 23.11 -5.01
CA VAL A 42 1.16 21.89 -4.25
C VAL A 42 0.16 21.60 -3.12
N GLN A 43 -0.33 22.64 -2.45
CA GLN A 43 -1.28 22.49 -1.34
C GLN A 43 -2.68 22.05 -1.80
N PHE A 44 -3.11 22.47 -2.98
CA PHE A 44 -4.44 22.11 -3.49
C PHE A 44 -4.60 20.61 -3.79
N GLN A 45 -3.51 19.89 -4.01
CA GLN A 45 -3.45 18.42 -4.14
C GLN A 45 -4.76 17.76 -4.65
N ILE A 46 -5.25 18.21 -5.80
CA ILE A 46 -6.56 17.78 -6.32
C ILE A 46 -6.62 16.25 -6.45
N GLY A 47 -5.52 15.61 -6.88
CA GLY A 47 -5.42 14.16 -7.02
C GLY A 47 -5.58 13.41 -5.68
N THR A 48 -5.02 13.94 -4.59
CA THR A 48 -5.12 13.26 -3.28
C THR A 48 -6.51 13.33 -2.67
N ARG A 49 -7.33 14.33 -3.02
CA ARG A 49 -8.74 14.39 -2.57
C ARG A 49 -9.55 13.26 -3.16
N PHE A 50 -9.38 12.99 -4.45
CA PHE A 50 -10.04 11.86 -5.11
C PHE A 50 -9.61 10.52 -4.51
N LEU A 51 -8.30 10.35 -4.31
CA LEU A 51 -7.77 9.14 -3.68
C LEU A 51 -8.29 8.96 -2.25
N LYS A 52 -8.29 10.02 -1.43
CA LYS A 52 -8.84 9.98 -0.07
C LYS A 52 -10.33 9.63 -0.04
N ALA A 53 -11.12 10.18 -0.96
CA ALA A 53 -12.53 9.85 -1.09
C ALA A 53 -12.72 8.36 -1.45
N ARG A 54 -11.94 7.85 -2.40
CA ARG A 54 -11.99 6.43 -2.78
C ARG A 54 -11.53 5.50 -1.66
N LEU A 55 -10.49 5.86 -0.93
CA LEU A 55 -10.04 5.09 0.23
C LEU A 55 -11.09 5.09 1.36
N ALA A 56 -11.77 6.21 1.59
CA ALA A 56 -12.85 6.27 2.58
C ALA A 56 -14.04 5.38 2.17
N GLU A 57 -14.41 5.36 0.91
CA GLU A 57 -15.44 4.48 0.36
C GLU A 57 -15.05 2.99 0.54
N LEU A 58 -13.84 2.63 0.14
CA LEU A 58 -13.31 1.27 0.31
C LEU A 58 -13.28 0.84 1.79
N LYS A 59 -12.95 1.77 2.69
CA LYS A 59 -12.98 1.50 4.13
C LYS A 59 -14.40 1.14 4.59
N ILE A 60 -15.40 1.91 4.22
CA ILE A 60 -16.80 1.63 4.55
C ILE A 60 -17.24 0.26 3.99
N GLU A 61 -16.82 -0.06 2.77
CA GLU A 61 -17.13 -1.33 2.12
C GLU A 61 -16.47 -2.53 2.82
N THR A 62 -15.26 -2.35 3.35
CA THR A 62 -14.48 -3.41 4.01
C THR A 62 -14.72 -3.55 5.51
N ASP A 63 -15.18 -2.50 6.20
CA ASP A 63 -15.44 -2.50 7.65
C ASP A 63 -16.28 -3.70 8.16
N PRO A 64 -17.32 -4.18 7.45
CA PRO A 64 -18.08 -5.35 7.90
C PRO A 64 -17.26 -6.64 7.98
N TYR A 65 -16.19 -6.75 7.20
CA TYR A 65 -15.28 -7.91 7.17
C TYR A 65 -14.11 -7.79 8.15
N MET A 66 -13.95 -6.63 8.77
CA MET A 66 -12.84 -6.30 9.68
C MET A 66 -13.30 -6.21 11.14
N GLN A 67 -14.30 -7.01 11.53
CA GLN A 67 -14.81 -6.98 12.89
C GLN A 67 -13.89 -7.73 13.85
N GLN A 68 -13.67 -7.15 15.03
CA GLN A 68 -12.91 -7.78 16.11
C GLN A 68 -13.77 -8.78 16.88
N ASP A 69 -13.29 -10.01 16.98
CA ASP A 69 -13.90 -11.02 17.86
C ASP A 69 -13.61 -10.69 19.33
N GLN A 70 -14.66 -10.49 20.11
CA GLN A 70 -14.57 -10.08 21.51
C GLN A 70 -13.96 -11.17 22.41
N GLU A 71 -14.20 -12.44 22.12
CA GLU A 71 -13.57 -13.54 22.87
C GLU A 71 -12.04 -13.51 22.77
N ILE A 72 -11.50 -13.09 21.61
CA ILE A 72 -10.04 -12.93 21.43
C ILE A 72 -9.52 -11.80 22.29
N VAL A 73 -10.25 -10.67 22.33
CA VAL A 73 -9.88 -9.51 23.16
C VAL A 73 -9.85 -9.91 24.64
N GLU A 74 -10.91 -10.56 25.12
CA GLU A 74 -11.01 -11.03 26.52
C GLU A 74 -9.88 -12.01 26.87
N ALA A 75 -9.59 -12.97 25.99
CA ALA A 75 -8.52 -13.95 26.20
C ALA A 75 -7.14 -13.26 26.29
N ILE A 76 -6.88 -12.25 25.46
CA ILE A 76 -5.61 -11.49 25.49
C ILE A 76 -5.49 -10.70 26.79
N TRP A 77 -6.56 -10.03 27.24
CA TRP A 77 -6.58 -9.30 28.50
C TRP A 77 -6.42 -10.24 29.71
N ALA A 78 -7.10 -11.38 29.70
CA ALA A 78 -6.97 -12.40 30.76
C ALA A 78 -5.56 -12.97 30.86
N SER A 79 -4.84 -13.09 29.75
CA SER A 79 -3.44 -13.56 29.73
C SER A 79 -2.44 -12.58 30.35
N LYS A 80 -2.86 -11.34 30.69
CA LYS A 80 -1.99 -10.27 31.18
C LYS A 80 -0.76 -10.01 30.29
N SER A 81 -0.88 -10.29 29.01
CA SER A 81 0.17 -10.08 28.03
C SER A 81 0.43 -8.58 27.81
N ALA A 82 1.69 -8.20 27.68
CA ALA A 82 2.07 -6.84 27.27
C ALA A 82 1.49 -6.47 25.89
N ASN A 83 1.13 -7.46 25.09
CA ASN A 83 0.55 -7.25 23.76
C ASN A 83 -0.95 -6.87 23.80
N ALA A 84 -1.62 -6.92 24.97
CA ALA A 84 -3.03 -6.56 25.09
C ALA A 84 -3.30 -5.10 24.66
N HIS A 85 -2.45 -4.18 25.10
CA HIS A 85 -2.56 -2.77 24.70
C HIS A 85 -2.27 -2.56 23.22
N LEU A 86 -1.32 -3.29 22.64
CA LEU A 86 -1.01 -3.23 21.22
C LEU A 86 -2.19 -3.78 20.40
N SER A 87 -2.76 -4.91 20.79
CA SER A 87 -3.94 -5.49 20.14
C SER A 87 -5.13 -4.52 20.18
N TYR A 88 -5.37 -3.89 21.35
CA TYR A 88 -6.41 -2.88 21.49
C TYR A 88 -6.19 -1.68 20.58
N PHE A 89 -4.98 -1.15 20.54
CA PHE A 89 -4.62 -0.03 19.65
C PHE A 89 -4.84 -0.39 18.18
N LEU A 90 -4.37 -1.54 17.75
CA LEU A 90 -4.49 -1.99 16.35
C LEU A 90 -5.96 -2.16 15.95
N SER A 91 -6.79 -2.76 16.80
CA SER A 91 -8.20 -2.99 16.47
C SER A 91 -9.03 -1.70 16.52
N HIS A 92 -8.84 -0.84 17.53
CA HIS A 92 -9.69 0.34 17.75
C HIS A 92 -9.23 1.59 17.03
N GLN A 93 -7.92 1.82 16.91
CA GLN A 93 -7.38 3.04 16.31
C GLN A 93 -7.00 2.86 14.85
N VAL A 94 -6.51 1.70 14.48
CA VAL A 94 -6.02 1.41 13.13
C VAL A 94 -7.04 0.62 12.30
N GLY A 95 -7.95 -0.11 12.95
CA GLY A 95 -9.00 -0.90 12.29
C GLY A 95 -8.53 -2.27 11.81
N PHE A 96 -7.47 -2.81 12.41
CA PHE A 96 -6.97 -4.17 12.13
C PHE A 96 -7.26 -5.12 13.28
N PRO A 97 -8.21 -6.07 13.12
CA PRO A 97 -8.55 -7.03 14.15
C PRO A 97 -7.40 -7.98 14.47
N THR A 98 -7.37 -8.45 15.70
CA THR A 98 -6.46 -9.52 16.13
C THR A 98 -7.13 -10.87 15.94
N TYR A 99 -6.41 -11.82 15.33
CA TYR A 99 -6.90 -13.15 15.05
C TYR A 99 -6.20 -14.21 15.90
N ARG A 100 -6.88 -15.34 16.12
CA ARG A 100 -6.30 -16.57 16.70
C ARG A 100 -6.11 -17.63 15.60
N ASN A 101 -5.57 -18.78 15.96
CA ASN A 101 -5.34 -19.92 15.04
C ASN A 101 -4.38 -19.58 13.89
N THR A 102 -3.39 -18.75 14.18
CA THR A 102 -2.37 -18.34 13.21
C THR A 102 -1.07 -19.07 13.49
N ALA A 103 -0.63 -19.89 12.53
CA ALA A 103 0.71 -20.48 12.55
C ALA A 103 1.71 -19.53 11.87
N VAL A 104 2.88 -19.36 12.48
CA VAL A 104 3.93 -18.49 11.97
C VAL A 104 5.20 -19.30 11.76
N LYS A 105 5.82 -19.14 10.59
CA LYS A 105 7.14 -19.69 10.28
C LYS A 105 8.06 -18.54 9.90
N TYR A 106 9.14 -18.38 10.63
CA TYR A 106 10.18 -17.39 10.35
C TYR A 106 11.25 -17.98 9.43
N PHE A 107 11.69 -17.21 8.46
CA PHE A 107 12.80 -17.55 7.58
C PHE A 107 13.89 -16.48 7.74
N PRO A 108 15.10 -16.84 8.15
CA PRO A 108 16.20 -15.89 8.33
C PRO A 108 16.72 -15.35 7.00
N LEU A 109 16.59 -16.10 5.90
CA LEU A 109 17.04 -15.73 4.57
C LEU A 109 15.88 -15.77 3.56
N GLY A 110 15.95 -14.89 2.55
CA GLY A 110 14.98 -14.83 1.48
C GLY A 110 14.93 -16.08 0.63
N GLU A 111 16.08 -16.72 0.43
CA GLU A 111 16.24 -17.97 -0.32
C GLU A 111 15.48 -19.12 0.34
N ASP A 112 15.54 -19.24 1.66
CA ASP A 112 14.80 -20.25 2.42
C ASP A 112 13.28 -20.04 2.29
N LYS A 113 12.84 -18.78 2.39
CA LYS A 113 11.44 -18.42 2.15
C LYS A 113 11.02 -18.75 0.73
N PHE A 114 11.86 -18.43 -0.28
CA PHE A 114 11.58 -18.68 -1.68
C PHE A 114 11.39 -20.19 -1.93
N ALA A 115 12.30 -21.04 -1.45
CA ALA A 115 12.18 -22.48 -1.61
C ALA A 115 10.87 -23.03 -1.00
N SER A 116 10.50 -22.55 0.19
CA SER A 116 9.24 -22.92 0.84
C SER A 116 8.02 -22.41 0.06
N MET A 117 8.06 -21.17 -0.43
CA MET A 117 6.97 -20.57 -1.20
C MET A 117 6.71 -21.30 -2.51
N VAL A 118 7.75 -21.67 -3.25
CA VAL A 118 7.64 -22.47 -4.48
C VAL A 118 6.93 -23.81 -4.20
N GLN A 119 7.24 -24.47 -3.09
CA GLN A 119 6.56 -25.71 -2.72
C GLN A 119 5.07 -25.49 -2.44
N GLU A 120 4.71 -24.42 -1.71
CA GLU A 120 3.31 -24.11 -1.39
C GLU A 120 2.51 -23.67 -2.62
N LEU A 121 3.10 -22.88 -3.51
CA LEU A 121 2.46 -22.50 -4.77
C LEU A 121 2.09 -23.71 -5.63
N LYS A 122 3.01 -24.69 -5.74
CA LYS A 122 2.75 -25.94 -6.48
C LYS A 122 1.61 -26.77 -5.89
N LYS A 123 1.37 -26.69 -4.58
CA LYS A 123 0.28 -27.41 -3.90
C LYS A 123 -1.10 -26.74 -4.06
N ALA A 124 -1.15 -25.49 -4.47
CA ALA A 124 -2.39 -24.73 -4.56
C ALA A 124 -3.38 -25.40 -5.53
N LYS A 125 -4.65 -25.52 -5.09
CA LYS A 125 -5.74 -26.17 -5.86
C LYS A 125 -6.95 -25.28 -6.07
N LYS A 126 -7.10 -24.19 -5.32
CA LYS A 126 -8.28 -23.34 -5.38
C LYS A 126 -7.93 -21.92 -5.84
N PHE A 127 -7.03 -21.26 -5.13
CA PHE A 127 -6.61 -19.90 -5.44
C PHE A 127 -5.17 -19.62 -5.01
N ILE A 128 -4.56 -18.63 -5.68
CA ILE A 128 -3.29 -18.00 -5.31
C ILE A 128 -3.50 -16.49 -5.39
N PHE A 129 -3.35 -15.78 -4.27
CA PHE A 129 -3.40 -14.33 -4.22
C PHE A 129 -2.03 -13.81 -3.79
N MET A 130 -1.40 -13.02 -4.65
CA MET A 130 -0.06 -12.47 -4.42
C MET A 130 -0.07 -10.97 -4.55
N GLU A 131 0.60 -10.33 -3.61
CA GLU A 131 0.83 -8.88 -3.61
C GLU A 131 2.30 -8.59 -3.34
N TYR A 132 2.92 -7.78 -4.21
CA TYR A 132 4.29 -7.36 -4.07
C TYR A 132 4.43 -5.83 -4.20
N PHE A 133 5.24 -5.26 -3.31
CA PHE A 133 5.62 -3.86 -3.42
C PHE A 133 6.62 -3.64 -4.55
N ILE A 134 7.63 -4.50 -4.67
CA ILE A 134 8.65 -4.46 -5.71
C ILE A 134 8.68 -5.80 -6.43
N VAL A 135 8.65 -5.75 -7.75
CA VAL A 135 8.86 -6.91 -8.63
C VAL A 135 9.89 -6.52 -9.67
N GLU A 136 10.86 -7.38 -9.86
CA GLU A 136 11.91 -7.25 -10.85
C GLU A 136 12.06 -8.58 -11.58
N GLU A 137 12.31 -8.53 -12.89
CA GLU A 137 12.59 -9.72 -13.68
C GLU A 137 13.87 -10.39 -13.21
N GLY A 138 13.87 -11.70 -13.11
CA GLY A 138 14.99 -12.50 -12.66
C GLY A 138 14.56 -13.86 -12.14
N TYR A 139 15.52 -14.69 -11.78
CA TYR A 139 15.33 -16.10 -11.45
C TYR A 139 14.18 -16.38 -10.47
N MET A 140 14.07 -15.61 -9.37
CA MET A 140 13.00 -15.84 -8.39
C MET A 140 11.63 -15.53 -8.97
N TRP A 141 11.48 -14.38 -9.63
CA TRP A 141 10.20 -13.98 -10.20
C TRP A 141 9.80 -14.87 -11.38
N GLU A 142 10.70 -15.18 -12.27
CA GLU A 142 10.45 -16.07 -13.43
C GLU A 142 9.99 -17.45 -12.96
N THR A 143 10.66 -18.02 -11.95
CA THR A 143 10.25 -19.31 -11.35
C THR A 143 8.83 -19.25 -10.76
N ILE A 144 8.50 -18.16 -10.05
CA ILE A 144 7.15 -17.95 -9.50
C ILE A 144 6.15 -17.82 -10.65
N LEU A 145 6.44 -16.97 -11.63
CA LEU A 145 5.55 -16.70 -12.75
C LEU A 145 5.22 -17.95 -13.56
N ASP A 146 6.20 -18.82 -13.78
CA ASP A 146 5.98 -20.09 -14.49
C ASP A 146 5.02 -21.00 -13.71
N ILE A 147 5.16 -21.08 -12.38
CA ILE A 147 4.21 -21.83 -11.55
C ILE A 147 2.82 -21.18 -11.60
N LEU A 148 2.72 -19.85 -11.57
CA LEU A 148 1.44 -19.16 -11.66
C LEU A 148 0.74 -19.43 -13.00
N LYS A 149 1.50 -19.47 -14.11
CA LYS A 149 0.98 -19.84 -15.44
C LYS A 149 0.42 -21.26 -15.46
N GLU A 150 1.20 -22.23 -14.93
CA GLU A 150 0.76 -23.63 -14.82
C GLU A 150 -0.53 -23.71 -13.99
N LYS A 151 -0.58 -23.07 -12.83
CA LYS A 151 -1.74 -23.07 -11.95
C LYS A 151 -2.96 -22.42 -12.56
N ALA A 152 -2.80 -21.31 -13.27
CA ALA A 152 -3.89 -20.68 -14.02
C ALA A 152 -4.42 -21.59 -15.12
N ALA A 153 -3.55 -22.30 -15.84
CA ALA A 153 -3.93 -23.28 -16.85
C ALA A 153 -4.67 -24.51 -16.25
N GLU A 154 -4.34 -24.88 -15.00
CA GLU A 154 -5.04 -25.93 -14.23
C GLU A 154 -6.43 -25.47 -13.71
N GLY A 155 -6.80 -24.20 -13.90
CA GLY A 155 -8.06 -23.63 -13.42
C GLY A 155 -8.01 -23.09 -11.99
N VAL A 156 -6.83 -22.96 -11.39
CA VAL A 156 -6.66 -22.28 -10.10
C VAL A 156 -6.88 -20.78 -10.30
N GLU A 157 -7.64 -20.13 -9.43
CA GLU A 157 -7.83 -18.69 -9.46
C GLU A 157 -6.54 -17.98 -9.03
N VAL A 158 -5.86 -17.32 -9.98
CA VAL A 158 -4.62 -16.60 -9.69
C VAL A 158 -4.85 -15.10 -9.79
N ARG A 159 -4.58 -14.39 -8.68
CA ARG A 159 -4.59 -12.93 -8.62
C ARG A 159 -3.22 -12.40 -8.24
N PHE A 160 -2.75 -11.45 -9.00
CA PHE A 160 -1.46 -10.81 -8.77
C PHE A 160 -1.62 -9.29 -8.75
N MET A 161 -1.09 -8.66 -7.70
CA MET A 161 -1.04 -7.21 -7.59
C MET A 161 0.38 -6.73 -7.26
N TYR A 162 0.78 -5.60 -7.84
CA TYR A 162 2.07 -4.99 -7.56
C TYR A 162 1.97 -3.46 -7.57
N ASP A 163 2.96 -2.79 -6.97
CA ASP A 163 2.99 -1.32 -6.90
C ASP A 163 3.50 -0.70 -8.19
N GLY A 164 2.73 0.24 -8.74
CA GLY A 164 3.04 0.89 -10.01
C GLY A 164 4.18 1.90 -9.90
N MET A 165 4.40 2.51 -8.75
CA MET A 165 5.52 3.46 -8.60
C MET A 165 6.86 2.75 -8.65
N CYS A 166 6.97 1.59 -7.99
CA CYS A 166 8.20 0.81 -7.98
C CYS A 166 8.47 0.10 -9.31
N ALA A 167 7.40 -0.15 -10.09
CA ALA A 167 7.50 -0.87 -11.36
C ALA A 167 7.97 -0.02 -12.55
N ILE A 168 7.93 1.31 -12.46
CA ILE A 168 8.21 2.21 -13.60
C ILE A 168 9.55 1.94 -14.28
N SER A 169 10.58 1.60 -13.50
CA SER A 169 11.93 1.34 -14.02
C SER A 169 12.27 -0.14 -14.13
N MET A 170 11.42 -1.04 -13.62
CA MET A 170 11.74 -2.46 -13.46
C MET A 170 10.92 -3.38 -14.37
N LEU A 171 9.72 -2.93 -14.78
CA LEU A 171 8.80 -3.73 -15.58
C LEU A 171 8.35 -2.96 -16.84
N PRO A 172 8.02 -3.66 -17.94
CA PRO A 172 7.42 -3.05 -19.11
C PRO A 172 6.08 -2.35 -18.79
N TYR A 173 5.76 -1.31 -19.56
CA TYR A 173 4.53 -0.52 -19.34
C TYR A 173 3.25 -1.35 -19.46
N ASP A 174 3.23 -2.31 -20.36
CA ASP A 174 2.12 -3.23 -20.66
C ASP A 174 2.17 -4.55 -19.87
N TYR A 175 2.98 -4.58 -18.81
CA TYR A 175 3.18 -5.79 -18.01
C TYR A 175 1.87 -6.38 -17.44
N PRO A 176 0.88 -5.58 -16.98
CA PRO A 176 -0.39 -6.15 -16.54
C PRO A 176 -1.14 -6.89 -17.66
N GLU A 177 -1.06 -6.40 -18.89
CA GLU A 177 -1.67 -7.02 -20.07
C GLU A 177 -0.96 -8.35 -20.40
N LEU A 178 0.36 -8.37 -20.33
CA LEU A 178 1.16 -9.58 -20.49
C LEU A 178 0.78 -10.64 -19.46
N ILE A 179 0.69 -10.28 -18.19
CA ILE A 179 0.31 -11.21 -17.11
C ILE A 179 -1.12 -11.73 -17.30
N ARG A 180 -2.05 -10.88 -17.73
CA ARG A 180 -3.44 -11.29 -18.04
C ARG A 180 -3.51 -12.27 -19.21
N SER A 181 -2.62 -12.15 -20.20
CA SER A 181 -2.58 -13.09 -21.32
C SER A 181 -2.26 -14.53 -20.91
N TYR A 182 -1.69 -14.73 -19.73
CA TYR A 182 -1.44 -16.04 -19.11
C TYR A 182 -2.63 -16.57 -18.29
N GLY A 183 -3.78 -15.91 -18.32
CA GLY A 183 -4.94 -16.28 -17.50
C GLY A 183 -4.88 -15.82 -16.04
N ILE A 184 -3.91 -14.99 -15.69
CA ILE A 184 -3.69 -14.46 -14.33
C ILE A 184 -4.38 -13.10 -14.22
N GLN A 185 -5.25 -12.92 -13.24
CA GLN A 185 -5.83 -11.60 -12.95
C GLN A 185 -4.75 -10.68 -12.38
N CYS A 186 -4.38 -9.65 -13.12
CA CYS A 186 -3.32 -8.72 -12.72
C CYS A 186 -3.84 -7.30 -12.54
N LYS A 187 -3.42 -6.66 -11.42
CA LYS A 187 -3.73 -5.27 -11.14
C LYS A 187 -2.48 -4.54 -10.64
N MET A 188 -2.27 -3.34 -11.16
CA MET A 188 -1.24 -2.42 -10.68
C MET A 188 -1.89 -1.41 -9.74
N SER A 189 -1.40 -1.34 -8.48
CA SER A 189 -1.77 -0.30 -7.53
C SER A 189 -0.95 0.97 -7.78
N ASN A 190 -1.38 2.10 -7.25
CA ASN A 190 -0.64 3.37 -7.33
C ASN A 190 -0.15 3.72 -8.75
N LYS A 191 -1.02 3.49 -9.76
CA LYS A 191 -0.67 3.82 -11.15
C LYS A 191 -0.38 5.30 -11.27
N ILE A 192 0.83 5.67 -11.68
CA ILE A 192 1.15 7.06 -11.99
C ILE A 192 0.54 7.41 -13.33
N THR A 193 -0.40 8.35 -13.30
CA THR A 193 -0.90 9.01 -14.49
C THR A 193 -0.35 10.43 -14.50
N PRO A 194 0.50 10.80 -15.47
CA PRO A 194 1.25 12.08 -15.44
C PRO A 194 0.40 13.34 -15.39
N PHE A 195 -0.91 13.24 -15.61
CA PHE A 195 -1.83 14.36 -15.67
C PHE A 195 -3.02 14.29 -14.70
N LEU A 196 -3.11 13.30 -13.83
CA LEU A 196 -4.25 13.09 -12.93
C LEU A 196 -3.84 12.69 -11.50
N SER A 197 -2.59 12.86 -11.15
CA SER A 197 -2.12 12.63 -9.77
C SER A 197 -2.22 13.87 -8.92
#